data_e9e4017e2162bbed2ba353b909bf9414
#
_entry.id   e9e4017e2162bbed2ba353b909bf9414
#
_cell.length_a   1.000
_cell.length_b   1.000
_cell.length_c   1.000
_cell.angle_alpha   90.00
_cell.angle_beta   90.00
_cell.angle_gamma   90.00
#
_symmetry.space_group_name_H-M   'P 1'
#
loop_
_entity.id
_entity.type
_entity.pdbx_description
1 polymer ?
#
loop_
_entity_poly.entity_id
_entity_poly.type
_entity_poly.pdbx_seq_one_letter_code
_entity_poly.pdbx_strand_id
1 'polypeptide(L)'
;MDTAIPIDDARFRQAMGHFASGVTVVTTAAGGELYGMTVSSFSSLSLNPPLILICIDQGVPSHDILKYAGRFVVNILEERQEHLSRRFATTATDKFKGVAWHTGRLGLPVLDNTLAAIECSLYDALDGGDHTIFIEIGRASCRERV
;
A
#
# COMPACT_ATOMS: atom_id res chain seq x y z
N MET A 1 -7.65 5.37 35.12
CA MET A 1 -8.77 5.16 34.16
C MET A 1 -8.86 6.38 33.27
N ASP A 2 -8.81 6.16 32.01
CA ASP A 2 -8.90 7.25 31.04
C ASP A 2 -10.33 7.76 30.98
N THR A 3 -10.55 9.04 31.31
CA THR A 3 -11.85 9.69 31.26
C THR A 3 -11.99 10.59 30.05
N ALA A 4 -11.06 10.52 29.11
CA ALA A 4 -11.11 11.34 27.90
C ALA A 4 -12.34 11.00 27.06
N ILE A 5 -13.01 12.05 26.57
CA ILE A 5 -14.11 11.90 25.63
C ILE A 5 -13.49 11.55 24.27
N PRO A 6 -13.87 10.41 23.66
CA PRO A 6 -13.35 10.06 22.35
C PRO A 6 -13.69 11.14 21.31
N ILE A 7 -12.76 11.42 20.42
CA ILE A 7 -13.03 12.27 19.25
C ILE A 7 -14.02 11.54 18.34
N ASP A 8 -15.01 12.24 17.78
CA ASP A 8 -15.91 11.62 16.83
C ASP A 8 -15.23 11.39 15.47
N ASP A 9 -15.73 10.40 14.72
CA ASP A 9 -15.12 9.97 13.47
C ASP A 9 -15.00 11.08 12.43
N ALA A 10 -16.03 11.93 12.32
CA ALA A 10 -16.04 13.00 11.33
C ALA A 10 -14.94 14.03 11.62
N ARG A 11 -14.79 14.42 12.88
CA ARG A 11 -13.75 15.37 13.29
C ARG A 11 -12.36 14.77 13.14
N PHE A 12 -12.20 13.50 13.46
CA PHE A 12 -10.93 12.81 13.29
C PHE A 12 -10.51 12.78 11.82
N ARG A 13 -11.43 12.38 10.93
CA ARG A 13 -11.17 12.35 9.49
C ARG A 13 -10.86 13.74 8.95
N GLN A 14 -11.56 14.75 9.39
CA GLN A 14 -11.31 16.13 8.98
C GLN A 14 -9.92 16.58 9.37
N ALA A 15 -9.52 16.32 10.61
CA ALA A 15 -8.19 16.68 11.09
C ALA A 15 -7.09 15.96 10.29
N MET A 16 -7.24 14.66 10.09
CA MET A 16 -6.27 13.86 9.35
C MET A 16 -6.21 14.24 7.87
N GLY A 17 -7.33 14.72 7.30
CA GLY A 17 -7.37 15.21 5.93
C GLY A 17 -6.50 16.42 5.65
N HIS A 18 -6.09 17.14 6.70
CA HIS A 18 -5.14 18.26 6.55
C HIS A 18 -3.69 17.81 6.42
N PHE A 19 -3.41 16.55 6.73
CA PHE A 19 -2.07 16.01 6.58
C PHE A 19 -1.88 15.51 5.16
N ALA A 20 -1.16 16.29 4.36
CA ALA A 20 -0.87 15.92 2.98
C ALA A 20 0.15 14.78 2.96
N SER A 21 -0.17 13.70 2.25
CA SER A 21 0.73 12.58 2.07
C SER A 21 0.75 12.16 0.60
N GLY A 22 1.82 11.44 0.22
CA GLY A 22 1.85 10.77 -1.08
C GLY A 22 0.84 9.64 -1.12
N VAL A 23 0.56 9.15 -2.32
CA VAL A 23 -0.35 8.02 -2.52
C VAL A 23 0.43 6.86 -3.11
N THR A 24 0.17 5.66 -2.59
CA THR A 24 0.75 4.43 -3.10
C THR A 24 -0.32 3.49 -3.62
N VAL A 25 0.08 2.62 -4.54
CA VAL A 25 -0.70 1.43 -4.90
C VAL A 25 0.16 0.23 -4.53
N VAL A 26 -0.38 -0.64 -3.69
CA VAL A 26 0.27 -1.88 -3.29
C VAL A 26 -0.19 -2.98 -4.22
N THR A 27 0.75 -3.67 -4.87
CA THR A 27 0.46 -4.71 -5.84
C THR A 27 1.08 -6.03 -5.43
N THR A 28 0.41 -7.13 -5.75
CA THR A 28 0.91 -8.48 -5.51
C THR A 28 0.29 -9.45 -6.50
N ALA A 29 0.72 -10.71 -6.41
CA ALA A 29 0.15 -11.81 -7.17
C ALA A 29 0.00 -13.00 -6.24
N ALA A 30 -1.12 -13.69 -6.34
CA ALA A 30 -1.40 -14.89 -5.55
C ALA A 30 -2.35 -15.80 -6.33
N GLY A 31 -2.05 -17.09 -6.36
CA GLY A 31 -2.89 -18.05 -7.06
C GLY A 31 -3.05 -17.80 -8.55
N GLY A 32 -2.07 -17.20 -9.19
CA GLY A 32 -2.11 -16.85 -10.61
C GLY A 32 -2.86 -15.56 -10.93
N GLU A 33 -3.38 -14.87 -9.94
CA GLU A 33 -4.12 -13.63 -10.12
C GLU A 33 -3.35 -12.42 -9.60
N LEU A 34 -3.59 -11.27 -10.24
CA LEU A 34 -3.00 -10.00 -9.85
C LEU A 34 -3.94 -9.24 -8.92
N TYR A 35 -3.37 -8.64 -7.88
CA TYR A 35 -4.11 -7.84 -6.91
C TYR A 35 -3.43 -6.50 -6.71
N GLY A 36 -4.23 -5.49 -6.45
CA GLY A 36 -3.74 -4.17 -6.14
C GLY A 36 -4.75 -3.35 -5.35
N MET A 37 -4.25 -2.48 -4.49
CA MET A 37 -5.09 -1.56 -3.73
C MET A 37 -4.36 -0.26 -3.46
N THR A 38 -5.12 0.81 -3.41
CA THR A 38 -4.60 2.13 -3.05
C THR A 38 -4.40 2.23 -1.55
N VAL A 39 -3.23 2.68 -1.15
CA VAL A 39 -2.88 2.86 0.26
C VAL A 39 -2.23 4.23 0.44
N SER A 40 -2.82 5.06 1.29
CA SER A 40 -2.27 6.37 1.64
C SER A 40 -1.51 6.36 2.98
N SER A 41 -1.78 5.38 3.83
CA SER A 41 -1.10 5.21 5.12
C SER A 41 0.22 4.46 4.94
N PHE A 42 1.21 5.16 4.44
CA PHE A 42 2.54 4.64 4.13
C PHE A 42 3.57 5.50 4.85
N SER A 43 4.58 4.86 5.45
CA SER A 43 5.69 5.56 6.07
C SER A 43 6.96 4.73 6.02
N SER A 44 8.10 5.42 5.92
CA SER A 44 9.38 4.77 6.20
C SER A 44 9.51 4.54 7.69
N LEU A 45 10.13 3.44 8.09
CA LEU A 45 10.27 3.05 9.49
C LEU A 45 11.72 2.93 9.93
N SER A 46 12.55 2.25 9.16
CA SER A 46 13.93 1.97 9.54
C SER A 46 14.82 1.97 8.30
N LEU A 47 16.05 2.39 8.47
CA LEU A 47 17.05 2.36 7.40
C LEU A 47 17.89 1.08 7.48
N ASN A 48 18.13 0.56 8.65
CA ASN A 48 18.96 -0.62 8.85
C ASN A 48 18.34 -1.56 9.90
N PRO A 49 17.58 -2.60 9.49
CA PRO A 49 17.26 -2.94 8.09
C PRO A 49 16.27 -1.97 7.43
N PRO A 50 16.14 -1.98 6.11
CA PRO A 50 15.25 -1.07 5.40
C PRO A 50 13.80 -1.50 5.56
N LEU A 51 13.10 -0.90 6.49
CA LEU A 51 11.71 -1.19 6.80
C LEU A 51 10.79 -0.03 6.40
N ILE A 52 9.63 -0.40 5.90
CA ILE A 52 8.51 0.52 5.66
C ILE A 52 7.27 -0.06 6.34
N LEU A 53 6.25 0.76 6.52
CA LEU A 53 4.97 0.29 7.03
C LEU A 53 3.81 0.81 6.21
N ILE A 54 2.76 0.00 6.14
CA ILE A 54 1.46 0.37 5.60
C ILE A 54 0.39 -0.09 6.57
N CYS A 55 -0.75 0.60 6.58
CA CYS A 55 -1.89 0.24 7.43
C CYS A 55 -3.06 -0.15 6.54
N ILE A 56 -3.56 -1.36 6.72
CA ILE A 56 -4.63 -1.92 5.89
C ILE A 56 -5.84 -2.23 6.77
N ASP A 57 -7.00 -1.78 6.34
CA ASP A 57 -8.28 -2.09 6.99
C ASP A 57 -8.49 -3.60 7.02
N GLN A 58 -8.80 -4.14 8.21
CA GLN A 58 -9.01 -5.57 8.41
C GLN A 58 -10.27 -6.09 7.72
N GLY A 59 -11.19 -5.20 7.36
CA GLY A 59 -12.45 -5.56 6.71
C GLY A 59 -12.39 -5.66 5.19
N VAL A 60 -11.28 -5.26 4.55
CA VAL A 60 -11.18 -5.35 3.08
C VAL A 60 -10.59 -6.69 2.64
N PRO A 61 -11.07 -7.25 1.51
CA PRO A 61 -10.56 -8.54 1.02
C PRO A 61 -9.05 -8.56 0.77
N SER A 62 -8.49 -7.44 0.35
CA SER A 62 -7.05 -7.32 0.06
C SER A 62 -6.17 -7.53 1.29
N HIS A 63 -6.71 -7.31 2.50
CA HIS A 63 -5.97 -7.52 3.75
C HIS A 63 -5.42 -8.94 3.85
N ASP A 64 -6.28 -9.94 3.72
CA ASP A 64 -5.88 -11.34 3.85
C ASP A 64 -5.04 -11.79 2.67
N ILE A 65 -5.31 -11.26 1.48
CA ILE A 65 -4.54 -11.56 0.28
C ILE A 65 -3.09 -11.11 0.45
N LEU A 66 -2.86 -9.89 0.92
CA LEU A 66 -1.52 -9.35 1.15
C LEU A 66 -0.79 -10.13 2.24
N LYS A 67 -1.50 -10.45 3.32
CA LYS A 67 -0.93 -11.24 4.42
C LYS A 67 -0.53 -12.63 3.98
N TYR A 68 -1.37 -13.29 3.20
CA TYR A 68 -1.11 -14.63 2.66
C TYR A 68 0.05 -14.61 1.67
N ALA A 69 0.06 -13.64 0.76
CA ALA A 69 1.11 -13.52 -0.26
C ALA A 69 2.49 -13.30 0.35
N GLY A 70 2.57 -12.52 1.42
CA GLY A 70 3.80 -12.27 2.15
C GLY A 70 4.86 -11.47 1.39
N ARG A 71 4.61 -11.15 0.14
CA ARG A 71 5.47 -10.31 -0.70
C ARG A 71 4.60 -9.41 -1.55
N PHE A 72 4.99 -8.16 -1.70
CA PHE A 72 4.25 -7.20 -2.51
C PHE A 72 5.14 -6.03 -2.89
N VAL A 73 4.61 -5.19 -3.76
CA VAL A 73 5.29 -4.00 -4.25
C VAL A 73 4.53 -2.77 -3.79
N VAL A 74 5.22 -1.82 -3.22
CA VAL A 74 4.67 -0.51 -2.91
C VAL A 74 5.07 0.44 -4.03
N ASN A 75 4.09 0.84 -4.85
CA ASN A 75 4.28 1.74 -5.98
C ASN A 75 3.93 3.16 -5.54
N ILE A 76 4.92 4.05 -5.50
CA ILE A 76 4.72 5.44 -5.13
C ILE A 76 4.31 6.21 -6.39
N LEU A 77 3.06 6.65 -6.44
CA LEU A 77 2.50 7.28 -7.63
C LEU A 77 3.02 8.70 -7.83
N GLU A 78 3.13 9.08 -9.09
CA GLU A 78 3.40 10.47 -9.44
C GLU A 78 2.07 11.21 -9.64
N GLU A 79 2.13 12.54 -9.69
CA GLU A 79 0.95 13.41 -9.71
C GLU A 79 -0.01 13.09 -10.86
N ARG A 80 0.51 12.72 -12.04
CA ARG A 80 -0.32 12.43 -13.22
C ARG A 80 -1.01 11.07 -13.15
N GLN A 81 -0.74 10.29 -12.12
CA GLN A 81 -1.29 8.93 -11.95
C GLN A 81 -2.49 8.90 -11.00
N GLU A 82 -3.14 10.03 -10.76
CA GLU A 82 -4.33 10.07 -9.92
C GLU A 82 -5.40 9.07 -10.38
N HIS A 83 -5.53 8.86 -11.68
CA HIS A 83 -6.46 7.89 -12.24
C HIS A 83 -6.17 6.46 -11.75
N LEU A 84 -4.91 6.11 -11.54
CA LEU A 84 -4.54 4.80 -10.96
C LEU A 84 -4.93 4.72 -9.49
N SER A 85 -4.71 5.79 -8.75
CA SER A 85 -5.13 5.87 -7.34
C SER A 85 -6.63 5.58 -7.21
N ARG A 86 -7.45 6.18 -8.03
CA ARG A 86 -8.90 5.98 -8.03
C ARG A 86 -9.27 4.56 -8.44
N ARG A 87 -8.64 4.05 -9.49
CA ARG A 87 -8.93 2.72 -10.03
C ARG A 87 -8.65 1.63 -9.00
N PHE A 88 -7.50 1.69 -8.35
CA PHE A 88 -7.10 0.68 -7.37
C PHE A 88 -7.81 0.86 -6.01
N ALA A 89 -8.53 1.94 -5.81
CA ALA A 89 -9.38 2.15 -4.64
C ALA A 89 -10.77 1.52 -4.77
N THR A 90 -11.12 0.99 -5.95
CA THR A 90 -12.42 0.36 -6.18
C THR A 90 -12.42 -1.11 -5.79
N THR A 91 -13.61 -1.73 -5.81
CA THR A 91 -13.77 -3.17 -5.57
C THR A 91 -13.78 -4.00 -6.86
N ALA A 92 -13.47 -3.38 -8.00
CA ALA A 92 -13.44 -4.07 -9.28
C ALA A 92 -12.42 -5.20 -9.29
N THR A 93 -12.69 -6.27 -10.05
CA THR A 93 -11.83 -7.45 -10.12
C THR A 93 -10.80 -7.37 -11.25
N ASP A 94 -10.98 -6.43 -12.19
CA ASP A 94 -10.14 -6.27 -13.38
C ASP A 94 -9.31 -4.99 -13.34
N LYS A 95 -8.79 -4.64 -12.17
CA LYS A 95 -8.10 -3.36 -11.95
C LYS A 95 -6.87 -3.16 -12.84
N PHE A 96 -6.20 -4.24 -13.24
CA PHE A 96 -5.00 -4.17 -14.07
C PHE A 96 -5.29 -4.04 -15.57
N LYS A 97 -6.54 -4.20 -15.99
CA LYS A 97 -6.90 -4.10 -17.40
C LYS A 97 -6.62 -2.69 -17.91
N GLY A 98 -5.80 -2.59 -18.96
CA GLY A 98 -5.43 -1.30 -19.54
C GLY A 98 -4.37 -0.54 -18.75
N VAL A 99 -3.85 -1.10 -17.68
CA VAL A 99 -2.80 -0.49 -16.87
C VAL A 99 -1.42 -1.00 -17.34
N ALA A 100 -0.49 -0.08 -17.53
CA ALA A 100 0.88 -0.43 -17.89
C ALA A 100 1.66 -0.91 -16.66
N TRP A 101 2.18 -2.12 -16.72
CA TRP A 101 2.96 -2.70 -15.63
C TRP A 101 3.97 -3.71 -16.19
N HIS A 102 4.94 -4.06 -15.39
CA HIS A 102 5.93 -5.08 -15.73
C HIS A 102 6.22 -5.97 -14.52
N THR A 103 6.84 -7.11 -14.75
CA THR A 103 7.22 -8.03 -13.69
C THR A 103 8.54 -7.58 -13.06
N GLY A 104 8.54 -7.40 -11.75
CA GLY A 104 9.74 -7.01 -11.00
C GLY A 104 10.63 -8.20 -10.65
N ARG A 105 11.64 -7.94 -9.81
CA ARG A 105 12.63 -8.96 -9.41
C ARG A 105 12.03 -10.06 -8.55
N LEU A 106 11.00 -9.75 -7.75
CA LEU A 106 10.30 -10.75 -6.95
C LEU A 106 9.22 -11.50 -7.73
N GLY A 107 9.07 -11.23 -9.02
CA GLY A 107 8.04 -11.87 -9.84
C GLY A 107 6.65 -11.25 -9.69
N LEU A 108 6.55 -10.07 -9.09
CA LEU A 108 5.29 -9.39 -8.82
C LEU A 108 5.08 -8.22 -9.78
N PRO A 109 3.81 -7.80 -9.98
CA PRO A 109 3.54 -6.66 -10.85
C PRO A 109 4.06 -5.35 -10.26
N VAL A 110 4.82 -4.61 -11.06
CA VAL A 110 5.32 -3.27 -10.75
C VAL A 110 4.67 -2.31 -11.74
N LEU A 111 4.00 -1.26 -11.25
CA LEU A 111 3.36 -0.28 -12.12
C LEU A 111 4.41 0.57 -12.83
N ASP A 112 4.17 0.87 -14.10
CA ASP A 112 5.07 1.69 -14.89
C ASP A 112 4.93 3.17 -14.56
N ASN A 113 6.00 3.92 -14.77
CA ASN A 113 6.03 5.38 -14.70
C ASN A 113 5.76 5.98 -13.31
N THR A 114 5.92 5.19 -12.25
CA THR A 114 5.79 5.69 -10.87
C THR A 114 7.04 6.46 -10.47
N LEU A 115 6.95 7.23 -9.38
CA LEU A 115 8.12 7.91 -8.82
C LEU A 115 9.15 6.90 -8.31
N ALA A 116 8.67 5.84 -7.68
CA ALA A 116 9.51 4.76 -7.18
C ALA A 116 8.63 3.55 -6.90
N ALA A 117 9.22 2.37 -6.92
CA ALA A 117 8.57 1.15 -6.47
C ALA A 117 9.53 0.39 -5.56
N ILE A 118 9.01 -0.12 -4.46
CA ILE A 118 9.77 -0.89 -3.49
C ILE A 118 9.18 -2.29 -3.45
N GLU A 119 9.96 -3.26 -3.89
CA GLU A 119 9.59 -4.67 -3.79
C GLU A 119 9.99 -5.16 -2.41
N CYS A 120 9.06 -5.74 -1.67
CA CYS A 120 9.29 -6.05 -0.27
C CYS A 120 8.67 -7.37 0.15
N SER A 121 9.19 -7.87 1.28
CA SER A 121 8.63 -9.04 1.97
C SER A 121 8.02 -8.59 3.29
N LEU A 122 6.97 -9.27 3.72
CA LEU A 122 6.37 -9.02 5.01
C LEU A 122 7.38 -9.38 6.12
N TYR A 123 7.61 -8.43 7.01
CA TYR A 123 8.51 -8.57 8.14
C TYR A 123 7.74 -8.86 9.42
N ASP A 124 6.63 -8.13 9.64
CA ASP A 124 5.77 -8.30 10.79
C ASP A 124 4.38 -7.73 10.49
N ALA A 125 3.39 -8.16 11.26
CA ALA A 125 2.03 -7.66 11.16
C ALA A 125 1.48 -7.46 12.58
N LEU A 126 1.07 -6.23 12.88
CA LEU A 126 0.66 -5.81 14.21
C LEU A 126 -0.77 -5.29 14.19
N ASP A 127 -1.53 -5.55 15.25
CA ASP A 127 -2.86 -5.01 15.39
C ASP A 127 -2.82 -3.51 15.63
N GLY A 128 -3.67 -2.77 14.91
CA GLY A 128 -3.82 -1.33 15.02
C GLY A 128 -5.28 -0.91 15.01
N GLY A 129 -6.09 -1.41 15.95
CA GLY A 129 -7.52 -1.12 15.99
C GLY A 129 -8.28 -1.87 14.89
N ASP A 130 -8.95 -1.16 13.99
CA ASP A 130 -9.63 -1.75 12.83
C ASP A 130 -8.71 -1.96 11.63
N HIS A 131 -7.42 -1.67 11.78
CA HIS A 131 -6.39 -1.87 10.77
C HIS A 131 -5.32 -2.83 11.26
N THR A 132 -4.57 -3.39 10.33
CA THR A 132 -3.32 -4.10 10.62
C THR A 132 -2.17 -3.24 10.12
N ILE A 133 -1.15 -3.08 10.95
CA ILE A 133 0.10 -2.44 10.57
C ILE A 133 0.99 -3.51 9.97
N PHE A 134 1.17 -3.48 8.66
CA PHE A 134 2.12 -4.36 7.99
C PHE A 134 3.47 -3.66 7.94
N ILE A 135 4.49 -4.33 8.50
CA ILE A 135 5.87 -3.88 8.43
C ILE A 135 6.57 -4.75 7.39
N GLU A 136 7.16 -4.11 6.39
CA GLU A 136 7.80 -4.79 5.28
C GLU A 136 9.28 -4.46 5.24
N ILE A 137 10.07 -5.43 4.82
CA ILE A 137 11.50 -5.23 4.56
C ILE A 137 11.72 -5.11 3.04
N GLY A 138 12.40 -4.04 2.65
CA GLY A 138 12.74 -3.80 1.25
C GLY A 138 13.72 -4.85 0.73
N ARG A 139 13.41 -5.42 -0.44
CA ARG A 139 14.24 -6.43 -1.11
C ARG A 139 14.84 -5.91 -2.40
N ALA A 140 14.11 -5.05 -3.10
CA ALA A 140 14.57 -4.42 -4.33
C ALA A 140 13.83 -3.11 -4.52
N SER A 141 14.42 -2.19 -5.23
CA SER A 141 13.76 -0.94 -5.57
C SER A 141 13.94 -0.64 -7.04
N CYS A 142 12.93 -0.02 -7.62
CA CYS A 142 12.96 0.50 -8.97
C CYS A 142 12.55 1.95 -8.91
N ARG A 143 13.35 2.83 -9.49
CA ARG A 143 13.05 4.25 -9.57
C ARG A 143 12.92 4.63 -11.03
N GLU A 144 11.77 5.15 -11.37
CA GLU A 144 11.55 5.68 -12.70
C GLU A 144 12.38 6.95 -12.90
N ARG A 145 12.68 7.23 -14.15
CA ARG A 145 13.48 8.38 -14.51
C ARG A 145 12.80 9.66 -14.08
N VAL A 146 13.51 10.43 -13.36
CA VAL A 146 13.10 11.79 -13.00
C VAL A 146 13.42 12.73 -14.14
#